data_c8dcb1ca95b28c1a9812c3d79b669daf
#
_entry.id   c8dcb1ca95b28c1a9812c3d79b669daf
#
_cell.length_a   1.000
_cell.length_b   1.000
_cell.length_c   1.000
_cell.angle_alpha   90.00
_cell.angle_beta   90.00
_cell.angle_gamma   90.00
#
_symmetry.space_group_name_H-M   'P 1'
#
loop_
_entity.id
_entity.type
_entity.pdbx_description
1 polymer ?
#
loop_
_entity_poly.entity_id
_entity_poly.type
_entity_poly.pdbx_seq_one_letter_code
_entity_poly.pdbx_strand_id
1 'polypeptide(L)'
;MLLNGQDAINPTKEGNCFWEAQLHLTLPKTGRPTYVKINFSRDYKGKNDTTGTNTYAVPADVTSVQFTLVWYFKAKPGTPISCMVYHNGKSSIVSKIRQFKGMIL
;
A
#
# COMPACT_ATOMS: atom_id res chain seq x y z
N MET A 1 -5.99 -1.53 19.69
CA MET A 1 -7.15 -1.85 18.85
C MET A 1 -6.68 -2.25 17.47
N LEU A 2 -7.11 -3.40 17.00
CA LEU A 2 -6.77 -3.90 15.66
C LEU A 2 -7.79 -3.41 14.63
N LEU A 3 -7.29 -2.86 13.52
CA LEU A 3 -8.08 -2.45 12.37
C LEU A 3 -7.73 -3.35 11.19
N ASN A 4 -8.73 -3.81 10.44
CA ASN A 4 -8.54 -4.65 9.26
C ASN A 4 -9.30 -4.07 8.07
N GLY A 5 -8.76 -4.32 6.86
CA GLY A 5 -9.42 -3.94 5.63
C GLY A 5 -8.83 -4.67 4.44
N GLN A 6 -9.50 -4.58 3.29
CA GLN A 6 -8.98 -5.07 2.01
C GLN A 6 -8.52 -3.91 1.13
N ASP A 7 -9.42 -2.98 0.83
CA ASP A 7 -9.12 -1.83 -0.02
C ASP A 7 -8.83 -0.57 0.78
N ALA A 8 -9.56 -0.39 1.87
CA ALA A 8 -9.38 0.76 2.74
C ALA A 8 -9.74 0.39 4.19
N ILE A 9 -9.14 1.11 5.11
CA ILE A 9 -9.48 1.04 6.53
C ILE A 9 -10.03 2.40 6.95
N ASN A 10 -11.22 2.39 7.56
CA ASN A 10 -11.84 3.60 8.12
C ASN A 10 -11.68 3.55 9.64
N PRO A 11 -10.72 4.29 10.21
CA PRO A 11 -10.55 4.31 11.65
C PRO A 11 -11.78 4.89 12.36
N THR A 12 -12.12 4.31 13.49
CA THR A 12 -13.21 4.79 14.36
C THR A 12 -12.68 5.50 15.59
N LYS A 13 -11.39 5.42 15.83
CA LYS A 13 -10.69 6.05 16.94
C LYS A 13 -9.47 6.80 16.46
N GLU A 14 -9.10 7.86 17.17
CA GLU A 14 -7.84 8.56 16.99
C GLU A 14 -6.76 7.91 17.86
N GLY A 15 -5.55 7.81 17.34
CA GLY A 15 -4.41 7.30 18.09
C GLY A 15 -3.23 6.96 17.20
N ASN A 16 -2.06 6.84 17.82
CA ASN A 16 -0.88 6.38 17.12
C ASN A 16 -1.09 4.94 16.65
N CYS A 17 -0.79 4.69 15.38
CA CYS A 17 -1.11 3.42 14.76
C CYS A 17 0.08 2.89 13.97
N PHE A 18 0.32 1.60 14.12
CA PHE A 18 1.25 0.85 13.30
C PHE A 18 0.47 0.19 12.17
N TRP A 19 0.89 0.42 10.94
CA TRP A 19 0.21 -0.06 9.73
C TRP A 19 1.06 -1.09 9.01
N GLU A 20 0.41 -2.13 8.52
CA GLU A 20 1.04 -3.17 7.72
C GLU A 20 0.15 -3.53 6.54
N ALA A 21 0.75 -3.59 5.35
CA ALA A 21 0.08 -4.08 4.16
C ALA A 21 0.97 -5.12 3.48
N GLN A 22 0.38 -6.25 3.13
CA GLN A 22 1.03 -7.28 2.33
C GLN A 22 0.36 -7.33 0.97
N LEU A 23 1.16 -7.11 -0.08
CA LEU A 23 0.68 -7.03 -1.45
C LEU A 23 1.38 -8.07 -2.31
N HIS A 24 0.61 -8.64 -3.21
CA HIS A 24 1.13 -9.51 -4.27
C HIS A 24 0.92 -8.83 -5.61
N LEU A 25 1.99 -8.66 -6.38
CA LEU A 25 1.95 -8.09 -7.71
C LEU A 25 2.25 -9.16 -8.75
N THR A 26 1.44 -9.21 -9.79
CA THR A 26 1.71 -9.99 -10.98
C THR A 26 2.06 -9.03 -12.10
N LEU A 27 3.26 -9.19 -12.65
CA LEU A 27 3.85 -8.30 -13.63
C LEU A 27 3.97 -9.01 -14.97
N PRO A 28 3.76 -8.32 -16.10
CA PRO A 28 4.03 -8.91 -17.40
C PRO A 28 5.53 -9.07 -17.62
N LYS A 29 5.91 -10.09 -18.37
CA LYS A 29 7.31 -10.31 -18.76
C LYS A 29 7.65 -9.35 -19.92
N THR A 30 8.38 -8.31 -19.64
CA THR A 30 8.66 -7.23 -20.62
C THR A 30 10.11 -7.19 -21.10
N GLY A 31 11.00 -7.98 -20.50
CA GLY A 31 12.42 -7.92 -20.78
C GLY A 31 13.14 -6.71 -20.19
N ARG A 32 12.44 -5.90 -19.40
CA ARG A 32 12.98 -4.71 -18.72
C ARG A 32 12.57 -4.71 -17.26
N PRO A 33 13.41 -4.16 -16.35
CA PRO A 33 13.02 -3.96 -14.96
C PRO A 33 11.79 -3.06 -14.86
N THR A 34 10.92 -3.37 -13.91
CA THR A 34 9.77 -2.53 -13.57
C THR A 34 10.04 -1.84 -12.24
N TYR A 35 9.88 -0.53 -12.21
CA TYR A 35 9.97 0.25 -10.97
C TYR A 35 8.59 0.37 -10.38
N VAL A 36 8.47 -0.02 -9.12
CA VAL A 36 7.21 -0.02 -8.37
C VAL A 36 7.36 0.87 -7.16
N LYS A 37 6.42 1.79 -6.99
CA LYS A 37 6.33 2.65 -5.82
C LYS A 37 5.08 2.28 -5.04
N ILE A 38 5.22 2.00 -3.75
CA ILE A 38 4.14 1.63 -2.86
C ILE A 38 4.09 2.61 -1.70
N ASN A 39 2.91 3.08 -1.33
CA ASN A 39 2.74 3.95 -0.18
C ASN A 39 1.38 3.75 0.49
N PHE A 40 1.22 4.29 1.69
CA PHE A 40 -0.08 4.48 2.30
C PHE A 40 -0.64 5.84 1.88
N SER A 41 -1.91 5.88 1.56
CA SER A 41 -2.64 7.08 1.20
C SER A 41 -3.71 7.36 2.25
N ARG A 42 -3.76 8.61 2.70
CA ARG A 42 -4.76 9.10 3.63
C ARG A 42 -5.65 10.10 2.90
N ASP A 43 -6.95 9.86 2.93
CA ASP A 43 -7.92 10.79 2.35
C ASP A 43 -8.50 11.66 3.47
N TYR A 44 -8.05 12.89 3.53
CA TYR A 44 -8.53 13.85 4.53
C TYR A 44 -9.15 15.05 3.85
N LYS A 45 -10.45 15.24 4.04
CA LYS A 45 -11.23 16.35 3.47
C LYS A 45 -11.03 16.53 1.96
N GLY A 46 -11.03 15.42 1.22
CA GLY A 46 -10.86 15.43 -0.23
C GLY A 46 -9.42 15.61 -0.71
N LYS A 47 -8.45 15.63 0.19
CA LYS A 47 -7.03 15.69 -0.14
C LYS A 47 -6.37 14.35 0.14
N ASN A 48 -5.70 13.80 -0.87
CA ASN A 48 -4.87 12.63 -0.69
C ASN A 48 -3.49 13.04 -0.20
N ASP A 49 -3.13 12.49 0.95
CA ASP A 49 -1.80 12.63 1.52
C ASP A 49 -1.13 11.26 1.55
N THR A 50 0.12 11.16 1.11
CA THR A 50 0.85 9.91 1.04
C THR A 50 1.95 9.86 2.08
N THR A 51 2.18 8.66 2.62
CA THR A 51 3.22 8.44 3.63
C THR A 51 3.75 7.01 3.52
N GLY A 52 4.96 6.79 4.04
CA GLY A 52 5.58 5.47 4.03
C GLY A 52 5.94 4.99 2.64
N THR A 53 6.37 5.89 1.74
CA THR A 53 6.69 5.55 0.36
C THR A 53 7.96 4.72 0.27
N ASN A 54 7.87 3.59 -0.44
CA ASN A 54 9.00 2.74 -0.78
C ASN A 54 9.01 2.50 -2.30
N THR A 55 10.21 2.51 -2.88
CA THR A 55 10.40 2.24 -4.31
C THR A 55 11.27 1.01 -4.49
N TYR A 56 10.82 0.12 -5.37
CA TYR A 56 11.50 -1.14 -5.66
C TYR A 56 11.77 -1.26 -7.15
N ALA A 57 12.92 -1.84 -7.50
CA ALA A 57 13.22 -2.25 -8.86
C ALA A 57 12.97 -3.76 -8.96
N VAL A 58 11.98 -4.16 -9.75
CA VAL A 58 11.66 -5.57 -9.98
C VAL A 58 12.41 -6.02 -11.23
N PRO A 59 13.27 -7.05 -11.14
CA PRO A 59 14.05 -7.54 -12.29
C PRO A 59 13.15 -7.95 -13.46
N ALA A 60 13.69 -7.87 -14.67
CA ALA A 60 12.95 -8.08 -15.92
C ALA A 60 12.29 -9.46 -16.04
N ASP A 61 12.89 -10.49 -15.45
CA ASP A 61 12.41 -11.87 -15.53
C ASP A 61 11.49 -12.27 -14.37
N VAL A 62 11.26 -11.37 -13.42
CA VAL A 62 10.38 -11.62 -12.27
C VAL A 62 8.97 -11.16 -12.63
N THR A 63 8.02 -12.11 -12.60
CA THR A 63 6.61 -11.85 -12.94
C THR A 63 5.67 -11.90 -11.74
N SER A 64 6.15 -12.35 -10.60
CA SER A 64 5.37 -12.48 -9.37
C SER A 64 6.23 -12.05 -8.20
N VAL A 65 5.73 -11.09 -7.43
CA VAL A 65 6.49 -10.55 -6.30
C VAL A 65 5.54 -10.17 -5.16
N GLN A 66 6.00 -10.40 -3.93
CA GLN A 66 5.26 -10.03 -2.74
C GLN A 66 6.02 -8.93 -1.99
N PHE A 67 5.30 -7.89 -1.60
CA PHE A 67 5.84 -6.80 -0.79
C PHE A 67 5.12 -6.73 0.55
N THR A 68 5.89 -6.37 1.56
CA THR A 68 5.34 -5.99 2.87
C THR A 68 5.69 -4.52 3.11
N LEU A 69 4.67 -3.70 3.30
CA LEU A 69 4.82 -2.29 3.60
C LEU A 69 4.41 -2.05 5.05
N VAL A 70 5.30 -1.46 5.84
CA VAL A 70 5.02 -1.11 7.23
C VAL A 70 5.34 0.36 7.45
N TRP A 71 4.49 1.04 8.22
CA TRP A 71 4.72 2.43 8.57
C TRP A 71 3.97 2.79 9.84
N TYR A 72 4.35 3.88 10.43
CA TYR A 72 3.84 4.33 11.71
C TYR A 72 3.28 5.74 11.55
N PHE A 73 1.98 5.89 11.69
CA PHE A 73 1.33 7.21 11.64
C PHE A 73 -0.02 7.18 12.36
N LYS A 74 -0.52 8.38 12.63
CA LYS A 74 -1.74 8.54 13.42
C LYS A 74 -2.99 8.16 12.64
N ALA A 75 -3.84 7.34 13.26
CA ALA A 75 -5.18 7.06 12.77
C ALA A 75 -6.13 8.18 13.22
N LYS A 76 -7.02 8.61 12.33
CA LYS A 76 -8.05 9.62 12.63
C LYS A 76 -9.40 9.17 12.07
N PRO A 77 -10.49 9.29 12.86
CA PRO A 77 -11.83 9.05 12.33
C PRO A 77 -12.15 9.95 11.14
N GLY A 78 -12.83 9.39 10.13
CA GLY A 78 -13.16 10.13 8.92
C GLY A 78 -12.00 10.31 7.94
N THR A 79 -10.87 9.65 8.19
CA THR A 79 -9.70 9.69 7.32
C THR A 79 -9.39 8.27 6.85
N PRO A 80 -10.00 7.79 5.76
CA PRO A 80 -9.73 6.45 5.24
C PRO A 80 -8.27 6.28 4.83
N ILE A 81 -7.73 5.11 5.14
CA ILE A 81 -6.36 4.72 4.79
C ILE A 81 -6.41 3.63 3.74
N SER A 82 -5.67 3.81 2.67
CA SER A 82 -5.50 2.80 1.63
C SER A 82 -4.03 2.60 1.30
N CYS A 83 -3.71 1.48 0.66
CA CYS A 83 -2.39 1.20 0.15
C CYS A 83 -2.41 1.39 -1.37
N MET A 84 -1.50 2.22 -1.88
CA MET A 84 -1.45 2.59 -3.29
C MET A 84 -0.20 2.03 -3.95
N VAL A 85 -0.36 1.56 -5.18
CA VAL A 85 0.72 1.02 -6.00
C VAL A 85 0.82 1.83 -7.29
N TYR A 86 2.02 2.28 -7.59
CA TYR A 86 2.35 2.98 -8.84
C TYR A 86 3.46 2.23 -9.54
N HIS A 87 3.47 2.23 -10.86
CA HIS A 87 4.53 1.59 -11.64
C HIS A 87 4.79 2.34 -12.93
N ASN A 88 5.97 2.12 -13.51
CA ASN A 88 6.38 2.74 -14.78
C ASN A 88 6.23 1.80 -15.99
N GLY A 89 5.64 0.62 -15.81
CA GLY A 89 5.41 -0.31 -16.89
C GLY A 89 4.37 0.20 -17.88
N LYS A 90 4.47 -0.20 -19.15
CA LYS A 90 3.49 0.18 -20.19
C LYS A 90 2.23 -0.66 -20.14
N SER A 91 2.31 -1.87 -19.62
CA SER A 91 1.19 -2.79 -19.46
C SER A 91 0.61 -2.70 -18.07
N SER A 92 -0.67 -3.01 -17.93
CA SER A 92 -1.32 -3.11 -16.63
C SER A 92 -0.69 -4.21 -15.80
N ILE A 93 -0.58 -3.98 -14.49
CA ILE A 93 -0.18 -4.99 -13.52
C ILE A 93 -1.38 -5.38 -12.68
N VAL A 94 -1.37 -6.61 -12.17
CA VAL A 94 -2.39 -7.07 -11.24
C VAL A 94 -1.84 -6.94 -9.82
N SER A 95 -2.58 -6.21 -8.99
CA SER A 95 -2.24 -6.01 -7.58
C SER A 95 -3.31 -6.64 -6.70
N LYS A 96 -2.89 -7.43 -5.74
CA LYS A 96 -3.79 -8.04 -4.76
C LYS A 96 -3.28 -7.76 -3.36
N ILE A 97 -4.12 -7.15 -2.54
CA ILE A 97 -3.84 -6.96 -1.12
C ILE A 97 -4.13 -8.29 -0.41
N ARG A 98 -3.08 -8.88 0.18
CA ARG A 98 -3.17 -10.14 0.94
C ARG A 98 -3.59 -9.89 2.37
N GLN A 99 -3.09 -8.81 2.94
CA GLN A 99 -3.39 -8.42 4.31
C GLN A 99 -3.21 -6.92 4.44
N PHE A 100 -4.15 -6.26 5.09
CA PHE A 100 -4.06 -4.84 5.41
C PHE A 100 -4.63 -4.63 6.80
N LYS A 101 -3.80 -4.15 7.70
CA LYS A 101 -4.18 -3.97 9.09
C LYS A 101 -3.48 -2.78 9.71
N GLY A 102 -4.09 -2.24 10.77
CA GLY A 102 -3.49 -1.23 11.63
C GLY A 102 -3.70 -1.62 13.10
N MET A 103 -2.72 -1.31 13.91
CA MET A 103 -2.78 -1.52 15.36
C MET A 103 -2.68 -0.17 16.04
N ILE A 104 -3.75 0.29 16.68
CA ILE A 104 -3.75 1.49 17.51
C ILE A 104 -3.13 1.14 18.85
N LEU A 105 -2.09 1.84 19.19
CA LEU A 105 -1.30 1.64 20.40
C LEU A 105 -1.92 2.32 21.62
#